data_0c10065aabef958c6c7d80d49864970a
#
_entry.id   0c10065aabef958c6c7d80d49864970a
#
_cell.length_a   1.000
_cell.length_b   1.000
_cell.length_c   1.000
_cell.angle_alpha   90.00
_cell.angle_beta   90.00
_cell.angle_gamma   90.00
#
_symmetry.space_group_name_H-M   'P 1'
#
loop_
_entity.id
_entity.type
_entity.pdbx_description
1 polymer ?
#
loop_
_entity_poly.entity_id
_entity_poly.type
_entity_poly.pdbx_seq_one_letter_code
_entity_poly.pdbx_strand_id
1 'polypeptide(L)'
;MEVTIGSRIKHAWNAFLNRDPTSYYRDIGVGYSYRPDRPRLTRGNERSIVTSVYNRIALDCASISIQHVRLDDSERFLEKISSGLNDCLNLSANIDQTGRAFLQDIVLSMLDEGCVAIVPVDTDDDPDITGSYKIESMRTGKIMEWFPSHVKVRVYNERTGLKEDIVVPKDTIAIIENPLYAVINEPNSTMQRLIRKLNLLDVVDEQSSSGKLDLIIQLPYVIKTEARRQQAEKRRVEIERQLAGSKYGIAYTDGTERITQLNRSVENNLMKQIEYLTSMLYSQLGITQSILDGSADEKTMLNYYNRTIEPIIAAIVDELKRKFLTKTARSQKQSILFFRDPFKLVPVADLSEIADKFTRNEIMTSNEIRQIIGMKPSDDPKADELKNSNISEAKSEPSNGSYDVRTQRK
;
A
#
# COMPACT_ATOMS: atom_id res chain seq x y z
N MET A 1 19.34 -37.39 20.28
CA MET A 1 19.04 -36.83 18.95
C MET A 1 19.29 -35.34 19.03
N GLU A 2 20.38 -34.85 18.45
CA GLU A 2 20.61 -33.44 18.33
C GLU A 2 19.64 -32.86 17.30
N VAL A 3 18.78 -32.00 17.78
CA VAL A 3 17.79 -31.33 16.94
C VAL A 3 18.52 -30.23 16.19
N THR A 4 18.85 -30.50 14.92
CA THR A 4 19.53 -29.55 14.03
C THR A 4 18.66 -28.27 13.87
N ILE A 5 19.32 -27.12 13.71
CA ILE A 5 18.63 -25.82 13.54
C ILE A 5 17.59 -25.86 12.41
N GLY A 6 17.89 -26.59 11.31
CA GLY A 6 16.94 -26.82 10.22
C GLY A 6 15.68 -27.57 10.64
N SER A 7 15.77 -28.55 11.55
CA SER A 7 14.60 -29.28 12.07
C SER A 7 13.74 -28.39 13.00
N ARG A 8 14.36 -27.43 13.70
CA ARG A 8 13.63 -26.46 14.52
C ARG A 8 12.87 -25.44 13.67
N ILE A 9 13.46 -25.01 12.56
CA ILE A 9 12.81 -24.11 11.58
C ILE A 9 11.66 -24.83 10.90
N LYS A 10 11.88 -26.10 10.50
CA LYS A 10 10.84 -26.97 9.95
C LYS A 10 9.70 -27.20 10.94
N HIS A 11 10.01 -27.37 12.23
CA HIS A 11 8.98 -27.48 13.27
C HIS A 11 8.26 -26.16 13.54
N ALA A 12 8.94 -25.02 13.51
CA ALA A 12 8.30 -23.70 13.63
C ALA A 12 7.39 -23.43 12.41
N TRP A 13 7.84 -23.78 11.22
CA TRP A 13 7.09 -23.65 9.97
C TRP A 13 5.92 -24.63 9.91
N ASN A 14 6.15 -25.93 10.25
CA ASN A 14 5.11 -26.94 10.32
C ASN A 14 4.17 -26.75 11.52
N ALA A 15 4.63 -26.15 12.63
CA ALA A 15 3.75 -25.77 13.74
C ALA A 15 2.85 -24.59 13.37
N PHE A 16 3.33 -23.69 12.54
CA PHE A 16 2.51 -22.63 11.92
C PHE A 16 1.50 -23.24 10.93
N LEU A 17 1.90 -24.27 10.18
CA LEU A 17 1.08 -24.96 9.17
C LEU A 17 0.25 -26.12 9.74
N ASN A 18 0.59 -26.64 10.95
CA ASN A 18 0.04 -27.82 11.63
C ASN A 18 -0.63 -28.86 10.71
N ARG A 19 0.17 -29.55 9.96
CA ARG A 19 -0.23 -30.72 9.17
C ARG A 19 -0.42 -31.98 10.04
N ASP A 20 -1.03 -31.85 11.20
CA ASP A 20 -1.39 -33.00 12.00
C ASP A 20 -2.74 -33.56 11.50
N PRO A 21 -2.83 -34.77 10.99
CA PRO A 21 -4.03 -35.30 10.31
C PRO A 21 -5.18 -35.65 11.25
N THR A 22 -5.08 -35.33 12.54
CA THR A 22 -6.08 -35.68 13.54
C THR A 22 -6.83 -34.49 14.08
N SER A 23 -7.80 -34.01 13.40
CA SER A 23 -9.16 -33.73 13.81
C SER A 23 -9.90 -32.84 12.80
N TYR A 24 -10.97 -33.36 12.27
CA TYR A 24 -11.94 -32.66 11.41
C TYR A 24 -12.76 -31.57 12.12
N TYR A 25 -12.54 -31.38 13.42
CA TYR A 25 -13.07 -30.26 14.17
C TYR A 25 -11.92 -29.27 14.45
N ARG A 26 -11.71 -28.34 13.51
CA ARG A 26 -10.95 -27.15 13.81
C ARG A 26 -11.63 -26.45 14.98
N ASP A 27 -10.89 -26.28 16.06
CA ASP A 27 -11.28 -25.35 17.10
C ASP A 27 -11.58 -24.00 16.42
N ILE A 28 -12.81 -23.50 16.61
CA ILE A 28 -13.29 -22.29 15.91
C ILE A 28 -12.41 -21.06 16.28
N GLY A 29 -11.57 -21.22 17.31
CA GLY A 29 -10.68 -20.16 17.80
C GLY A 29 -11.44 -19.05 18.54
N VAL A 30 -10.75 -17.95 18.81
CA VAL A 30 -11.33 -16.79 19.49
C VAL A 30 -12.05 -15.92 18.47
N GLY A 31 -13.36 -15.72 18.66
CA GLY A 31 -14.17 -14.82 17.83
C GLY A 31 -13.88 -13.34 18.16
N TYR A 32 -13.72 -12.52 17.12
CA TYR A 32 -13.56 -11.07 17.22
C TYR A 32 -14.67 -10.35 16.48
N SER A 33 -15.09 -9.21 17.00
CA SER A 33 -16.03 -8.31 16.31
C SER A 33 -15.35 -7.46 15.20
N TYR A 34 -14.04 -7.58 15.03
CA TYR A 34 -13.24 -6.89 14.02
C TYR A 34 -12.30 -7.88 13.34
N ARG A 35 -11.70 -7.46 12.22
CA ARG A 35 -10.73 -8.26 11.47
C ARG A 35 -9.33 -8.15 12.11
N PRO A 36 -8.84 -9.17 12.85
CA PRO A 36 -7.54 -9.12 13.54
C PRO A 36 -6.35 -9.33 12.57
N ASP A 37 -6.60 -9.88 11.39
CA ASP A 37 -5.64 -10.11 10.30
C ASP A 37 -5.17 -8.79 9.65
N ARG A 38 -6.04 -7.77 9.59
CA ARG A 38 -5.71 -6.51 8.92
C ARG A 38 -4.69 -5.67 9.68
N PRO A 39 -3.75 -5.03 8.97
CA PRO A 39 -2.92 -3.99 9.56
C PRO A 39 -3.80 -2.85 10.04
N ARG A 40 -3.51 -2.36 11.24
CA ARG A 40 -4.08 -1.11 11.75
C ARG A 40 -2.98 -0.09 11.76
N LEU A 41 -3.25 1.07 11.21
CA LEU A 41 -2.33 2.19 11.30
C LEU A 41 -2.12 2.51 12.79
N THR A 42 -0.85 2.47 13.21
CA THR A 42 -0.46 2.58 14.62
C THR A 42 -0.57 4.01 15.14
N ARG A 43 -0.73 4.96 14.23
CA ARG A 43 -0.72 6.38 14.53
C ARG A 43 -2.02 7.02 14.08
N GLY A 44 -2.77 7.42 15.06
CA GLY A 44 -3.66 8.50 14.96
C GLY A 44 -5.05 8.28 14.49
N ASN A 45 -5.60 9.38 14.32
CA ASN A 45 -6.96 9.68 13.97
C ASN A 45 -7.29 9.03 12.61
N GLU A 46 -8.20 8.09 12.58
CA GLU A 46 -8.65 7.37 11.37
C GLU A 46 -9.17 8.30 10.26
N ARG A 47 -9.42 9.56 10.59
CA ARG A 47 -9.88 10.62 9.67
C ARG A 47 -8.79 11.63 9.33
N SER A 48 -7.53 11.36 9.68
CA SER A 48 -6.44 12.30 9.46
C SER A 48 -5.99 12.36 7.99
N ILE A 49 -5.37 13.46 7.63
CA ILE A 49 -4.69 13.68 6.34
C ILE A 49 -3.71 12.52 6.03
N VAL A 50 -3.03 12.03 7.07
CA VAL A 50 -2.07 10.91 6.99
C VAL A 50 -2.72 9.64 6.45
N THR A 51 -3.85 9.25 7.05
CA THR A 51 -4.62 8.06 6.64
C THR A 51 -5.13 8.20 5.21
N SER A 52 -5.60 9.38 4.82
CA SER A 52 -6.04 9.64 3.44
C SER A 52 -4.92 9.47 2.43
N VAL A 53 -3.72 10.00 2.73
CA VAL A 53 -2.53 9.86 1.87
C VAL A 53 -2.11 8.39 1.77
N TYR A 54 -1.98 7.68 2.89
CA TYR A 54 -1.58 6.27 2.89
C TYR A 54 -2.57 5.39 2.14
N ASN A 55 -3.86 5.57 2.38
CA ASN A 55 -4.90 4.81 1.69
C ASN A 55 -4.91 5.11 0.19
N ARG A 56 -4.72 6.37 -0.22
CA ARG A 56 -4.66 6.72 -1.64
C ARG A 56 -3.50 6.01 -2.33
N ILE A 57 -2.29 6.12 -1.78
CA ILE A 57 -1.10 5.45 -2.32
C ILE A 57 -1.31 3.94 -2.36
N ALA A 58 -1.83 3.33 -1.30
CA ALA A 58 -2.04 1.89 -1.22
C ALA A 58 -3.07 1.38 -2.24
N LEU A 59 -4.16 2.12 -2.46
CA LEU A 59 -5.18 1.78 -3.47
C LEU A 59 -4.62 1.88 -4.89
N ASP A 60 -3.81 2.91 -5.17
CA ASP A 60 -3.21 3.10 -6.48
C ASP A 60 -2.16 2.03 -6.78
N CYS A 61 -1.30 1.70 -5.81
CA CYS A 61 -0.39 0.57 -5.90
C CYS A 61 -1.14 -0.76 -6.13
N ALA A 62 -2.21 -1.02 -5.37
CA ALA A 62 -3.00 -2.24 -5.46
C ALA A 62 -3.76 -2.38 -6.79
N SER A 63 -3.82 -1.32 -7.59
CA SER A 63 -4.42 -1.36 -8.94
C SER A 63 -3.48 -1.91 -10.01
N ILE A 64 -2.19 -2.09 -9.69
CA ILE A 64 -1.15 -2.55 -10.61
C ILE A 64 -1.06 -4.07 -10.52
N SER A 65 -0.99 -4.72 -11.69
CA SER A 65 -0.82 -6.17 -11.76
C SER A 65 0.65 -6.54 -11.66
N ILE A 66 1.01 -7.32 -10.65
CA ILE A 66 2.34 -7.92 -10.50
C ILE A 66 2.24 -9.38 -10.92
N GLN A 67 3.10 -9.84 -11.83
CA GLN A 67 3.01 -11.17 -12.41
C GLN A 67 4.36 -11.89 -12.41
N HIS A 68 4.33 -13.18 -12.12
CA HIS A 68 5.43 -14.11 -12.34
C HIS A 68 5.41 -14.55 -13.79
N VAL A 69 6.49 -14.25 -14.51
CA VAL A 69 6.55 -14.37 -15.97
C VAL A 69 7.83 -15.07 -16.43
N ARG A 70 7.82 -15.54 -17.68
CA ARG A 70 9.02 -15.96 -18.39
C ARG A 70 9.41 -14.85 -19.40
N LEU A 71 10.70 -14.62 -19.51
CA LEU A 71 11.30 -13.69 -20.46
C LEU A 71 11.90 -14.44 -21.66
N ASP A 72 12.02 -13.78 -22.78
CA ASP A 72 12.77 -14.24 -23.94
C ASP A 72 14.28 -14.05 -23.76
N ASP A 73 15.07 -14.40 -24.78
CA ASP A 73 16.53 -14.22 -24.76
C ASP A 73 16.94 -12.75 -24.76
N SER A 74 16.05 -11.84 -25.14
CA SER A 74 16.23 -10.40 -25.15
C SER A 74 15.65 -9.71 -23.90
N GLU A 75 15.33 -10.49 -22.84
CA GLU A 75 14.75 -10.03 -21.58
C GLU A 75 13.36 -9.36 -21.72
N ARG A 76 12.63 -9.66 -22.80
CA ARG A 76 11.27 -9.16 -23.00
C ARG A 76 10.25 -10.17 -22.48
N PHE A 77 9.07 -9.68 -22.09
CA PHE A 77 7.96 -10.53 -21.66
C PHE A 77 7.62 -11.57 -22.75
N LEU A 78 7.59 -12.84 -22.38
CA LEU A 78 7.20 -13.96 -23.24
C LEU A 78 5.84 -14.51 -22.86
N GLU A 79 5.70 -14.96 -21.62
CA GLU A 79 4.47 -15.60 -21.14
C GLU A 79 4.30 -15.47 -19.64
N LYS A 80 3.06 -15.59 -19.17
CA LYS A 80 2.73 -15.70 -17.75
C LYS A 80 2.92 -17.14 -17.27
N ILE A 81 3.62 -17.33 -16.15
CA ILE A 81 3.81 -18.64 -15.53
C ILE A 81 2.62 -18.94 -14.62
N SER A 82 1.98 -20.10 -14.81
CA SER A 82 0.99 -20.62 -13.85
C SER A 82 1.72 -21.13 -12.60
N SER A 83 1.66 -20.35 -11.51
CA SER A 83 2.33 -20.66 -10.24
C SER A 83 1.52 -20.15 -9.06
N GLY A 84 1.66 -20.80 -7.90
CA GLY A 84 1.02 -20.33 -6.67
C GLY A 84 1.40 -18.90 -6.31
N LEU A 85 2.63 -18.47 -6.63
CA LEU A 85 3.03 -17.06 -6.48
C LEU A 85 2.14 -16.12 -7.32
N ASN A 86 1.83 -16.47 -8.57
CA ASN A 86 0.90 -15.70 -9.39
C ASN A 86 -0.52 -15.69 -8.84
N ASP A 87 -0.96 -16.80 -8.28
CA ASP A 87 -2.28 -16.92 -7.67
C ASP A 87 -2.35 -16.06 -6.40
N CYS A 88 -1.31 -16.05 -5.58
CA CYS A 88 -1.20 -15.17 -4.41
C CYS A 88 -1.24 -13.68 -4.78
N LEU A 89 -0.56 -13.27 -5.84
CA LEU A 89 -0.46 -11.87 -6.25
C LEU A 89 -1.72 -11.35 -6.96
N ASN A 90 -2.46 -12.21 -7.68
CA ASN A 90 -3.54 -11.77 -8.56
C ASN A 90 -4.93 -12.27 -8.14
N LEU A 91 -5.03 -13.41 -7.47
CA LEU A 91 -6.31 -14.03 -7.13
C LEU A 91 -6.52 -14.02 -5.60
N SER A 92 -5.82 -14.86 -4.87
CA SER A 92 -6.01 -15.08 -3.44
C SER A 92 -4.66 -15.27 -2.75
N ALA A 93 -4.24 -14.31 -1.95
CA ALA A 93 -2.98 -14.36 -1.22
C ALA A 93 -3.04 -15.31 -0.02
N ASN A 94 -4.21 -15.43 0.59
CA ASN A 94 -4.51 -16.31 1.72
C ASN A 94 -6.03 -16.43 1.86
N ILE A 95 -6.50 -17.20 2.85
CA ILE A 95 -7.94 -17.45 3.09
C ILE A 95 -8.76 -16.17 3.33
N ASP A 96 -8.13 -15.10 3.80
CA ASP A 96 -8.79 -13.85 4.20
C ASP A 96 -8.68 -12.74 3.15
N GLN A 97 -7.72 -12.83 2.22
CA GLN A 97 -7.32 -11.71 1.37
C GLN A 97 -7.17 -12.10 -0.09
N THR A 98 -7.77 -11.30 -0.96
CA THR A 98 -7.45 -11.31 -2.39
C THR A 98 -6.04 -10.76 -2.63
N GLY A 99 -5.42 -11.08 -3.77
CA GLY A 99 -4.11 -10.52 -4.15
C GLY A 99 -4.06 -8.98 -4.09
N ARG A 100 -5.14 -8.32 -4.52
CA ARG A 100 -5.25 -6.84 -4.42
C ARG A 100 -5.30 -6.34 -2.97
N ALA A 101 -6.09 -6.99 -2.10
CA ALA A 101 -6.17 -6.62 -0.69
C ALA A 101 -4.83 -6.87 0.02
N PHE A 102 -4.14 -7.93 -0.36
CA PHE A 102 -2.81 -8.24 0.14
C PHE A 102 -1.77 -7.19 -0.27
N LEU A 103 -1.74 -6.77 -1.53
CA LEU A 103 -0.86 -5.71 -2.00
C LEU A 103 -1.16 -4.37 -1.29
N GLN A 104 -2.44 -4.06 -1.07
CA GLN A 104 -2.82 -2.89 -0.28
C GLN A 104 -2.27 -2.95 1.16
N ASP A 105 -2.34 -4.11 1.81
CA ASP A 105 -1.83 -4.31 3.16
C ASP A 105 -0.30 -4.24 3.22
N ILE A 106 0.41 -4.75 2.21
CA ILE A 106 1.87 -4.58 2.08
C ILE A 106 2.23 -3.10 2.08
N VAL A 107 1.58 -2.32 1.21
CA VAL A 107 1.89 -0.90 1.07
C VAL A 107 1.54 -0.12 2.33
N LEU A 108 0.36 -0.35 2.92
CA LEU A 108 -0.05 0.29 4.17
C LEU A 108 0.93 0.00 5.32
N SER A 109 1.31 -1.29 5.50
CA SER A 109 2.24 -1.70 6.54
C SER A 109 3.63 -1.09 6.33
N MET A 110 4.09 -1.05 5.08
CA MET A 110 5.37 -0.45 4.71
C MET A 110 5.40 1.07 4.95
N LEU A 111 4.33 1.78 4.61
CA LEU A 111 4.23 3.23 4.84
C LEU A 111 4.16 3.56 6.33
N ASP A 112 3.45 2.75 7.13
CA ASP A 112 3.31 2.99 8.57
C ASP A 112 4.58 2.66 9.36
N GLU A 113 5.18 1.49 9.11
CA GLU A 113 6.31 0.96 9.89
C GLU A 113 7.69 1.27 9.27
N GLY A 114 7.74 1.73 8.03
CA GLY A 114 8.99 1.94 7.28
C GLY A 114 9.53 0.70 6.58
N CYS A 115 9.08 -0.47 6.95
CA CYS A 115 9.37 -1.76 6.31
C CYS A 115 8.28 -2.77 6.59
N VAL A 116 8.16 -3.80 5.74
CA VAL A 116 7.21 -4.89 5.90
C VAL A 116 7.86 -6.22 5.52
N ALA A 117 7.54 -7.28 6.23
CA ALA A 117 7.91 -8.64 5.84
C ALA A 117 6.76 -9.30 5.07
N ILE A 118 7.06 -9.95 3.95
CA ILE A 118 6.16 -10.89 3.28
C ILE A 118 6.60 -12.29 3.66
N VAL A 119 5.73 -13.00 4.34
CA VAL A 119 5.98 -14.33 4.88
C VAL A 119 5.16 -15.35 4.08
N PRO A 120 5.81 -16.30 3.36
CA PRO A 120 5.12 -17.47 2.83
C PRO A 120 4.61 -18.30 4.00
N VAL A 121 3.30 -18.57 4.04
CA VAL A 121 2.65 -19.30 5.15
C VAL A 121 2.44 -20.75 4.80
N ASP A 122 2.15 -21.03 3.54
CA ASP A 122 2.01 -22.38 3.01
C ASP A 122 2.92 -22.56 1.79
N THR A 123 3.76 -23.61 1.84
CA THR A 123 4.67 -23.98 0.76
C THR A 123 4.69 -25.49 0.63
N ASP A 124 4.51 -26.02 -0.58
CA ASP A 124 4.54 -27.47 -0.84
C ASP A 124 5.95 -28.05 -0.73
N ASP A 125 6.97 -27.27 -1.08
CA ASP A 125 8.38 -27.67 -1.04
C ASP A 125 9.12 -27.00 0.11
N ASP A 126 10.06 -27.73 0.72
CA ASP A 126 10.98 -27.17 1.69
C ASP A 126 12.11 -26.42 0.95
N PRO A 127 12.17 -25.08 1.03
CA PRO A 127 13.16 -24.31 0.29
C PRO A 127 14.60 -24.58 0.74
N ASP A 128 14.81 -25.04 1.96
CA ASP A 128 16.14 -25.40 2.48
C ASP A 128 16.66 -26.70 1.84
N ILE A 129 15.77 -27.59 1.40
CA ILE A 129 16.11 -28.87 0.78
C ILE A 129 16.15 -28.76 -0.75
N THR A 130 15.11 -28.15 -1.34
CA THR A 130 14.93 -28.12 -2.80
C THR A 130 15.50 -26.86 -3.45
N GLY A 131 15.75 -25.82 -2.66
CA GLY A 131 16.09 -24.50 -3.17
C GLY A 131 14.97 -23.85 -3.98
N SER A 132 13.76 -24.39 -3.89
CA SER A 132 12.58 -23.92 -4.63
C SER A 132 11.43 -23.60 -3.69
N TYR A 133 10.67 -22.56 -4.04
CA TYR A 133 9.44 -22.19 -3.35
C TYR A 133 8.24 -22.52 -4.22
N LYS A 134 7.38 -23.39 -3.74
CA LYS A 134 6.02 -23.52 -4.26
C LYS A 134 5.09 -22.86 -3.26
N ILE A 135 4.90 -21.57 -3.40
CA ILE A 135 4.16 -20.75 -2.46
C ILE A 135 2.67 -20.92 -2.75
N GLU A 136 1.89 -21.34 -1.75
CA GLU A 136 0.44 -21.50 -1.81
C GLU A 136 -0.29 -20.34 -1.11
N SER A 137 0.31 -19.78 -0.06
CA SER A 137 -0.24 -18.60 0.59
C SER A 137 0.83 -17.70 1.21
N MET A 138 0.52 -16.41 1.31
CA MET A 138 1.40 -15.38 1.86
C MET A 138 0.65 -14.45 2.81
N ARG A 139 1.36 -13.94 3.83
CA ARG A 139 0.85 -12.91 4.74
C ARG A 139 1.86 -11.80 4.98
N THR A 140 1.36 -10.62 5.29
CA THR A 140 2.17 -9.52 5.78
C THR A 140 2.55 -9.75 7.24
N GLY A 141 3.79 -9.40 7.61
CA GLY A 141 4.30 -9.47 8.96
C GLY A 141 4.98 -8.18 9.40
N LYS A 142 4.75 -7.79 10.66
CA LYS A 142 5.46 -6.67 11.28
C LYS A 142 6.77 -7.15 11.87
N ILE A 143 7.88 -6.49 11.52
CA ILE A 143 9.20 -6.82 12.07
C ILE A 143 9.27 -6.26 13.49
N MET A 144 9.54 -7.14 14.47
CA MET A 144 9.63 -6.81 15.88
C MET A 144 11.08 -6.65 16.34
N GLU A 145 11.98 -7.54 15.88
CA GLU A 145 13.40 -7.54 16.26
C GLU A 145 14.26 -7.98 15.08
N TRP A 146 15.46 -7.37 14.99
CA TRP A 146 16.44 -7.67 13.96
C TRP A 146 17.61 -8.45 14.54
N PHE A 147 17.96 -9.59 13.92
CA PHE A 147 19.14 -10.37 14.20
C PHE A 147 20.04 -10.41 12.95
N PRO A 148 21.32 -10.79 13.04
CA PRO A 148 22.22 -10.81 11.88
C PRO A 148 21.68 -11.61 10.69
N SER A 149 21.21 -12.85 10.90
CA SER A 149 20.71 -13.76 9.88
C SER A 149 19.20 -14.05 9.97
N HIS A 150 18.54 -13.61 11.03
CA HIS A 150 17.11 -13.84 11.30
C HIS A 150 16.39 -12.54 11.59
N VAL A 151 15.07 -12.60 11.56
CA VAL A 151 14.18 -11.55 12.08
C VAL A 151 13.05 -12.17 12.88
N LYS A 152 12.61 -11.45 13.91
CA LYS A 152 11.40 -11.78 14.65
C LYS A 152 10.25 -11.01 14.03
N VAL A 153 9.27 -11.73 13.52
CA VAL A 153 8.15 -11.17 12.77
C VAL A 153 6.86 -11.52 13.48
N ARG A 154 5.96 -10.55 13.61
CA ARG A 154 4.59 -10.75 14.11
C ARG A 154 3.66 -10.97 12.94
N VAL A 155 3.12 -12.20 12.82
CA VAL A 155 2.24 -12.62 11.72
C VAL A 155 0.92 -13.13 12.29
N TYR A 156 -0.17 -12.95 11.54
CA TYR A 156 -1.46 -13.53 11.89
C TYR A 156 -1.47 -15.03 11.61
N ASN A 157 -1.82 -15.83 12.62
CA ASN A 157 -1.96 -17.27 12.52
C ASN A 157 -3.44 -17.62 12.26
N GLU A 158 -3.73 -18.20 11.11
CA GLU A 158 -5.10 -18.56 10.67
C GLU A 158 -5.78 -19.59 11.57
N ARG A 159 -5.01 -20.35 12.32
CA ARG A 159 -5.52 -21.46 13.14
C ARG A 159 -5.91 -21.01 14.52
N THR A 160 -5.06 -20.17 15.12
CA THR A 160 -5.33 -19.63 16.46
C THR A 160 -6.18 -18.36 16.41
N GLY A 161 -6.27 -17.71 15.24
CA GLY A 161 -6.94 -16.42 15.08
C GLY A 161 -6.18 -15.27 15.77
N LEU A 162 -4.93 -15.47 16.13
CA LEU A 162 -4.11 -14.50 16.87
C LEU A 162 -2.88 -14.10 16.05
N LYS A 163 -2.31 -12.95 16.39
CA LYS A 163 -0.98 -12.55 15.87
C LYS A 163 0.08 -13.14 16.79
N GLU A 164 1.00 -13.91 16.20
CA GLU A 164 2.09 -14.61 16.89
C GLU A 164 3.44 -14.08 16.46
N ASP A 165 4.41 -14.11 17.37
CA ASP A 165 5.79 -13.71 17.10
C ASP A 165 6.59 -14.95 16.72
N ILE A 166 7.10 -14.99 15.50
CA ILE A 166 7.95 -16.06 14.99
C ILE A 166 9.34 -15.53 14.61
N VAL A 167 10.36 -16.35 14.78
CA VAL A 167 11.73 -16.04 14.35
C VAL A 167 12.01 -16.84 13.07
N VAL A 168 12.27 -16.13 11.98
CA VAL A 168 12.49 -16.70 10.67
C VAL A 168 13.81 -16.22 10.06
N PRO A 169 14.46 -17.05 9.21
CA PRO A 169 15.64 -16.63 8.47
C PRO A 169 15.31 -15.50 7.49
N LYS A 170 16.24 -14.57 7.28
CA LYS A 170 16.07 -13.45 6.33
C LYS A 170 16.05 -13.89 4.86
N ASP A 171 16.54 -15.09 4.55
CA ASP A 171 16.56 -15.65 3.21
C ASP A 171 15.23 -16.30 2.79
N THR A 172 14.38 -16.68 3.75
CA THR A 172 13.08 -17.31 3.48
C THR A 172 11.92 -16.33 3.35
N ILE A 173 12.10 -15.07 3.67
CA ILE A 173 11.06 -14.04 3.63
C ILE A 173 11.51 -12.85 2.77
N ALA A 174 10.56 -12.14 2.19
CA ALA A 174 10.83 -10.87 1.53
C ALA A 174 10.63 -9.72 2.52
N ILE A 175 11.67 -8.89 2.68
CA ILE A 175 11.64 -7.71 3.56
C ILE A 175 11.74 -6.47 2.67
N ILE A 176 10.63 -5.75 2.57
CA ILE A 176 10.52 -4.58 1.72
C ILE A 176 10.69 -3.33 2.58
N GLU A 177 11.66 -2.50 2.23
CA GLU A 177 11.87 -1.20 2.83
C GLU A 177 11.11 -0.12 2.05
N ASN A 178 10.62 0.88 2.78
CA ASN A 178 9.92 2.00 2.16
C ASN A 178 10.90 2.88 1.35
N PRO A 179 10.80 2.96 0.03
CA PRO A 179 11.66 3.83 -0.78
C PRO A 179 11.46 5.32 -0.45
N LEU A 180 10.34 5.68 0.16
CA LEU A 180 10.02 7.03 0.61
C LEU A 180 10.33 7.24 2.11
N TYR A 181 11.20 6.41 2.70
CA TYR A 181 11.53 6.43 4.13
C TYR A 181 11.93 7.82 4.63
N ALA A 182 12.77 8.52 3.89
CA ALA A 182 13.24 9.86 4.27
C ALA A 182 12.11 10.90 4.38
N VAL A 183 11.03 10.74 3.61
CA VAL A 183 9.87 11.65 3.60
C VAL A 183 8.82 11.25 4.64
N ILE A 184 8.66 9.93 4.87
CA ILE A 184 7.53 9.38 5.65
C ILE A 184 7.98 8.91 7.04
N ASN A 185 8.99 8.06 7.13
CA ASN A 185 9.30 7.29 8.35
C ASN A 185 10.47 7.83 9.17
N GLU A 186 11.42 8.54 8.56
CA GLU A 186 12.55 9.11 9.29
C GLU A 186 12.06 9.99 10.45
N PRO A 187 12.70 9.95 11.65
CA PRO A 187 12.21 10.64 12.85
C PRO A 187 11.94 12.14 12.68
N ASN A 188 12.66 12.81 11.77
CA ASN A 188 12.49 14.22 11.44
C ASN A 188 11.86 14.48 10.07
N SER A 189 11.32 13.44 9.42
CA SER A 189 10.64 13.56 8.14
C SER A 189 9.46 14.54 8.20
N THR A 190 9.06 15.01 7.04
CA THR A 190 7.90 15.90 6.91
C THR A 190 6.63 15.26 7.46
N MET A 191 6.41 13.98 7.18
CA MET A 191 5.28 13.21 7.70
C MET A 191 5.31 13.13 9.23
N GLN A 192 6.45 12.80 9.84
CA GLN A 192 6.56 12.68 11.29
C GLN A 192 6.38 14.05 12.00
N ARG A 193 6.82 15.12 11.38
CA ARG A 193 6.56 16.48 11.86
C ARG A 193 5.09 16.86 11.76
N LEU A 194 4.43 16.48 10.67
CA LEU A 194 2.99 16.69 10.48
C LEU A 194 2.18 15.92 11.54
N ILE A 195 2.47 14.62 11.75
CA ILE A 195 1.80 13.81 12.77
C ILE A 195 1.92 14.45 14.16
N ARG A 196 3.12 14.92 14.53
CA ARG A 196 3.31 15.60 15.83
C ARG A 196 2.48 16.86 15.95
N LYS A 197 2.28 17.61 14.88
CA LYS A 197 1.45 18.82 14.89
C LYS A 197 -0.04 18.51 14.94
N LEU A 198 -0.48 17.46 14.24
CA LEU A 198 -1.86 16.97 14.31
C LEU A 198 -2.21 16.48 15.73
N ASN A 199 -1.34 15.68 16.35
CA ASN A 199 -1.53 15.24 17.74
C ASN A 199 -1.58 16.45 18.72
N LEU A 200 -0.80 17.48 18.47
CA LEU A 200 -0.86 18.70 19.31
C LEU A 200 -2.17 19.45 19.09
N LEU A 201 -2.71 19.48 17.88
CA LEU A 201 -4.01 20.07 17.58
C LEU A 201 -5.13 19.34 18.32
N ASP A 202 -5.12 17.98 18.29
CA ASP A 202 -6.10 17.15 18.99
C ASP A 202 -6.10 17.45 20.51
N VAL A 203 -4.91 17.60 21.11
CA VAL A 203 -4.78 17.98 22.54
C VAL A 203 -5.34 19.38 22.81
N VAL A 204 -5.10 20.33 21.93
CA VAL A 204 -5.62 21.70 22.06
C VAL A 204 -7.14 21.72 21.91
N ASP A 205 -7.69 20.95 20.97
CA ASP A 205 -9.13 20.83 20.76
C ASP A 205 -9.82 20.16 21.97
N GLU A 206 -9.20 19.13 22.54
CA GLU A 206 -9.70 18.48 23.76
C GLU A 206 -9.69 19.45 24.95
N GLN A 207 -8.62 20.25 25.10
CA GLN A 207 -8.54 21.28 26.13
C GLN A 207 -9.59 22.38 25.95
N SER A 208 -9.80 22.81 24.69
CA SER A 208 -10.80 23.83 24.34
C SER A 208 -12.22 23.30 24.57
N SER A 209 -12.51 22.06 24.17
CA SER A 209 -13.84 21.45 24.35
C SER A 209 -14.14 21.08 25.80
N SER A 210 -13.12 20.85 26.64
CA SER A 210 -13.30 20.59 28.08
C SER A 210 -13.67 21.83 28.90
N GLY A 211 -13.85 22.98 28.27
CA GLY A 211 -14.20 24.24 28.96
C GLY A 211 -13.10 24.79 29.85
N LYS A 212 -11.89 24.26 29.77
CA LYS A 212 -10.71 24.76 30.51
C LYS A 212 -10.24 26.05 29.87
N LEU A 213 -10.79 27.14 30.32
CA LEU A 213 -10.35 28.50 29.93
C LEU A 213 -9.03 28.81 30.64
N ASP A 214 -8.03 29.28 29.87
CA ASP A 214 -6.86 29.91 30.48
C ASP A 214 -7.26 31.23 31.05
N LEU A 215 -7.50 31.27 32.36
CA LEU A 215 -7.94 32.44 33.07
C LEU A 215 -6.85 32.93 34.01
N ILE A 216 -6.57 34.22 34.01
CA ILE A 216 -5.85 34.87 35.08
C ILE A 216 -6.87 35.52 36.01
N ILE A 217 -6.90 35.03 37.27
CA ILE A 217 -7.73 35.57 38.32
C ILE A 217 -6.86 36.50 39.14
N GLN A 218 -7.08 37.80 39.02
CA GLN A 218 -6.41 38.78 39.85
C GLN A 218 -7.20 38.98 41.14
N LEU A 219 -6.62 38.53 42.25
CA LEU A 219 -7.22 38.67 43.57
C LEU A 219 -6.91 40.03 44.18
N PRO A 220 -7.80 40.56 45.02
CA PRO A 220 -7.62 41.88 45.66
C PRO A 220 -6.58 41.89 46.79
N TYR A 221 -5.85 40.81 46.97
CA TYR A 221 -4.86 40.65 48.03
C TYR A 221 -3.61 39.92 47.60
N VAL A 222 -2.52 40.15 48.34
CA VAL A 222 -1.22 39.51 48.04
C VAL A 222 -1.14 38.13 48.73
N ILE A 223 -0.80 37.12 47.97
CA ILE A 223 -0.65 35.73 48.45
C ILE A 223 0.74 35.56 49.10
N LYS A 224 0.91 35.94 50.39
CA LYS A 224 2.18 35.76 51.12
C LYS A 224 2.08 34.73 52.24
N THR A 225 0.89 34.41 52.70
CA THR A 225 0.66 33.49 53.86
C THR A 225 -0.08 32.24 53.38
N GLU A 226 0.11 31.12 54.11
CA GLU A 226 -0.53 29.86 53.79
C GLU A 226 -2.08 29.98 53.85
N ALA A 227 -2.60 30.73 54.82
CA ALA A 227 -4.04 30.99 54.90
C ALA A 227 -4.60 31.70 53.67
N ARG A 228 -3.86 32.67 53.11
CA ARG A 228 -4.26 33.38 51.87
C ARG A 228 -4.09 32.50 50.61
N ARG A 229 -3.12 31.59 50.63
CA ARG A 229 -2.96 30.59 49.56
C ARG A 229 -4.17 29.64 49.52
N GLN A 230 -4.59 29.12 50.67
CA GLN A 230 -5.80 28.30 50.79
C GLN A 230 -7.07 29.07 50.38
N GLN A 231 -7.16 30.35 50.70
CA GLN A 231 -8.28 31.15 50.28
C GLN A 231 -8.30 31.37 48.76
N ALA A 232 -7.15 31.58 48.14
CA ALA A 232 -7.01 31.69 46.69
C ALA A 232 -7.38 30.36 45.99
N GLU A 233 -6.96 29.24 46.54
CA GLU A 233 -7.27 27.91 46.03
C GLU A 233 -8.78 27.61 46.11
N LYS A 234 -9.43 27.93 47.24
CA LYS A 234 -10.89 27.80 47.36
C LYS A 234 -11.61 28.67 46.33
N ARG A 235 -11.12 29.88 46.04
CA ARG A 235 -11.70 30.75 45.06
C ARG A 235 -11.53 30.22 43.63
N ARG A 236 -10.37 29.63 43.32
CA ARG A 236 -10.14 28.96 42.07
C ARG A 236 -11.14 27.82 41.83
N VAL A 237 -11.28 26.93 42.79
CA VAL A 237 -12.21 25.81 42.73
C VAL A 237 -13.67 26.27 42.57
N GLU A 238 -14.04 27.37 43.23
CA GLU A 238 -15.39 27.92 43.13
C GLU A 238 -15.66 28.47 41.71
N ILE A 239 -14.70 29.17 41.12
CA ILE A 239 -14.83 29.68 39.74
C ILE A 239 -14.87 28.51 38.75
N GLU A 240 -14.00 27.51 38.91
CA GLU A 240 -14.03 26.32 38.09
C GLU A 240 -15.39 25.61 38.16
N ARG A 241 -15.97 25.50 39.34
CA ARG A 241 -17.30 24.89 39.54
C ARG A 241 -18.41 25.71 38.86
N GLN A 242 -18.37 27.04 38.97
CA GLN A 242 -19.34 27.92 38.32
C GLN A 242 -19.25 27.83 36.79
N LEU A 243 -18.04 27.79 36.22
CA LEU A 243 -17.83 27.67 34.80
C LEU A 243 -18.25 26.29 34.27
N ALA A 244 -17.90 25.21 34.98
CA ALA A 244 -18.30 23.86 34.63
C ALA A 244 -19.81 23.61 34.71
N GLY A 245 -20.48 24.27 35.64
CA GLY A 245 -21.95 24.19 35.81
C GLY A 245 -22.75 25.16 34.96
N SER A 246 -22.08 26.10 34.27
CA SER A 246 -22.74 27.12 33.45
C SER A 246 -22.86 26.71 32.01
N LYS A 247 -24.10 26.63 31.47
CA LYS A 247 -24.35 26.37 30.03
C LYS A 247 -23.73 27.36 29.11
N TYR A 248 -23.41 28.59 29.56
CA TYR A 248 -22.90 29.70 28.78
C TYR A 248 -21.52 30.20 29.23
N GLY A 249 -20.81 29.46 30.13
CA GLY A 249 -19.48 29.87 30.61
C GLY A 249 -19.48 31.14 31.47
N ILE A 250 -20.54 31.39 32.23
CA ILE A 250 -20.68 32.57 33.06
C ILE A 250 -20.28 32.25 34.50
N ALA A 251 -19.36 33.03 35.05
CA ALA A 251 -19.01 33.00 36.49
C ALA A 251 -19.22 34.39 37.12
N TYR A 252 -19.56 34.40 38.41
CA TYR A 252 -19.71 35.65 39.14
C TYR A 252 -18.39 35.98 39.84
N THR A 253 -17.98 37.25 39.74
CA THR A 253 -16.80 37.82 40.38
C THR A 253 -17.19 38.93 41.35
N ASP A 254 -16.41 39.10 42.43
CA ASP A 254 -16.50 40.24 43.27
C ASP A 254 -15.98 41.51 42.54
N GLY A 255 -16.52 42.67 42.81
CA GLY A 255 -16.15 43.94 42.17
C GLY A 255 -14.68 44.30 42.29
N THR A 256 -13.91 43.64 43.14
CA THR A 256 -12.48 43.83 43.34
C THR A 256 -11.63 42.77 42.65
N GLU A 257 -12.24 41.73 42.12
CA GLU A 257 -11.58 40.67 41.36
C GLU A 257 -11.62 40.98 39.84
N ARG A 258 -10.52 40.73 39.16
CA ARG A 258 -10.48 40.86 37.71
C ARG A 258 -10.12 39.50 37.10
N ILE A 259 -11.01 38.99 36.27
CA ILE A 259 -10.77 37.77 35.44
C ILE A 259 -10.39 38.23 34.06
N THR A 260 -9.21 37.82 33.62
CA THR A 260 -8.73 38.08 32.25
C THR A 260 -8.60 36.74 31.56
N GLN A 261 -9.37 36.57 30.49
CA GLN A 261 -9.23 35.40 29.62
C GLN A 261 -8.00 35.59 28.72
N LEU A 262 -7.09 34.63 28.76
CA LEU A 262 -5.96 34.62 27.85
C LEU A 262 -6.42 34.04 26.52
N ASN A 263 -6.63 34.88 25.55
CA ASN A 263 -6.85 34.44 24.18
C ASN A 263 -5.49 34.02 23.60
N ARG A 264 -5.21 32.69 23.57
CA ARG A 264 -4.01 32.18 22.92
C ARG A 264 -4.26 32.14 21.41
N SER A 265 -3.49 32.94 20.67
CA SER A 265 -3.41 32.85 19.19
C SER A 265 -2.66 31.57 18.70
N VAL A 266 -2.52 30.59 19.59
CA VAL A 266 -1.76 29.35 19.31
C VAL A 266 -2.40 28.53 18.19
N GLU A 267 -3.74 28.48 18.15
CA GLU A 267 -4.49 27.73 17.15
C GLU A 267 -4.22 28.21 15.72
N ASN A 268 -4.27 29.52 15.47
CA ASN A 268 -4.03 30.08 14.13
C ASN A 268 -2.61 29.80 13.61
N ASN A 269 -1.61 29.78 14.50
CA ASN A 269 -0.24 29.49 14.12
C ASN A 269 -0.03 27.98 13.91
N LEU A 270 -0.68 27.14 14.70
CA LEU A 270 -0.62 25.69 14.56
C LEU A 270 -1.27 25.24 13.26
N MET A 271 -2.46 25.74 12.92
CA MET A 271 -3.14 25.47 11.65
C MET A 271 -2.28 25.85 10.44
N LYS A 272 -1.68 27.04 10.44
CA LYS A 272 -0.75 27.45 9.36
C LYS A 272 0.46 26.54 9.23
N GLN A 273 1.00 26.03 10.35
CA GLN A 273 2.10 25.08 10.31
C GLN A 273 1.66 23.72 9.76
N ILE A 274 0.46 23.26 10.07
CA ILE A 274 -0.13 22.03 9.52
C ILE A 274 -0.34 22.18 8.02
N GLU A 275 -0.94 23.27 7.56
CA GLU A 275 -1.14 23.56 6.14
C GLU A 275 0.19 23.59 5.38
N TYR A 276 1.20 24.26 5.92
CA TYR A 276 2.54 24.30 5.33
C TYR A 276 3.17 22.90 5.23
N LEU A 277 3.13 22.11 6.31
CA LEU A 277 3.70 20.76 6.34
C LEU A 277 2.94 19.83 5.40
N THR A 278 1.62 19.96 5.31
CA THR A 278 0.78 19.18 4.38
C THR A 278 1.12 19.52 2.93
N SER A 279 1.23 20.80 2.61
CA SER A 279 1.63 21.25 1.26
C SER A 279 3.03 20.75 0.89
N MET A 280 3.98 20.82 1.83
CA MET A 280 5.34 20.31 1.62
C MET A 280 5.36 18.79 1.42
N LEU A 281 4.59 18.06 2.22
CA LEU A 281 4.44 16.61 2.09
C LEU A 281 3.85 16.23 0.72
N TYR A 282 2.80 16.88 0.30
CA TYR A 282 2.17 16.66 -1.00
C TYR A 282 3.16 16.90 -2.14
N SER A 283 3.93 17.99 -2.07
CA SER A 283 4.97 18.29 -3.05
C SER A 283 6.07 17.21 -3.10
N GLN A 284 6.49 16.72 -1.94
CA GLN A 284 7.51 15.66 -1.84
C GLN A 284 7.02 14.31 -2.38
N LEU A 285 5.75 13.98 -2.16
CA LEU A 285 5.12 12.77 -2.66
C LEU A 285 4.56 12.91 -4.08
N GLY A 286 4.66 14.09 -4.71
CA GLY A 286 4.05 14.34 -6.01
C GLY A 286 2.52 14.23 -6.01
N ILE A 287 1.89 14.35 -4.84
CA ILE A 287 0.44 14.34 -4.66
C ILE A 287 -0.06 15.76 -4.76
N THR A 288 -1.14 15.96 -5.48
CA THR A 288 -1.86 17.25 -5.55
C THR A 288 -3.27 17.07 -4.99
N GLN A 289 -3.92 18.16 -4.65
CA GLN A 289 -5.32 18.10 -4.21
C GLN A 289 -6.21 17.46 -5.27
N SER A 290 -5.93 17.71 -6.56
CA SER A 290 -6.66 17.11 -7.68
C SER A 290 -6.52 15.58 -7.76
N ILE A 291 -5.42 14.99 -7.29
CA ILE A 291 -5.29 13.52 -7.17
C ILE A 291 -6.19 12.98 -6.08
N LEU A 292 -6.31 13.69 -4.96
CA LEU A 292 -7.12 13.26 -3.82
C LEU A 292 -8.63 13.40 -4.08
N ASP A 293 -9.06 14.43 -4.79
CA ASP A 293 -10.46 14.67 -5.15
C ASP A 293 -10.87 14.04 -6.49
N GLY A 294 -9.90 13.47 -7.25
CA GLY A 294 -10.16 12.77 -8.50
C GLY A 294 -10.29 13.68 -9.73
N SER A 295 -9.95 14.96 -9.63
CA SER A 295 -9.99 15.93 -10.73
C SER A 295 -8.66 16.09 -11.47
N ALA A 296 -7.64 15.25 -11.15
CA ALA A 296 -6.32 15.32 -11.74
C ALA A 296 -6.33 15.00 -13.24
N ASP A 297 -5.61 15.79 -14.01
CA ASP A 297 -5.35 15.50 -15.43
C ASP A 297 -4.33 14.35 -15.60
N GLU A 298 -4.22 13.83 -16.81
CA GLU A 298 -3.33 12.72 -17.14
C GLU A 298 -1.87 13.02 -16.80
N LYS A 299 -1.40 14.23 -17.10
CA LYS A 299 -0.02 14.65 -16.81
C LYS A 299 0.29 14.66 -15.32
N THR A 300 -0.63 15.14 -14.50
CA THR A 300 -0.51 15.14 -13.04
C THR A 300 -0.51 13.71 -12.48
N MET A 301 -1.39 12.85 -13.01
CA MET A 301 -1.43 11.43 -12.65
C MET A 301 -0.15 10.70 -13.05
N LEU A 302 0.40 10.99 -14.24
CA LEU A 302 1.67 10.41 -14.68
C LEU A 302 2.85 10.81 -13.79
N ASN A 303 2.93 12.09 -13.40
CA ASN A 303 3.96 12.58 -12.50
C ASN A 303 3.88 11.92 -11.13
N TYR A 304 2.67 11.80 -10.57
CA TYR A 304 2.44 11.10 -9.31
C TYR A 304 2.82 9.63 -9.39
N TYR A 305 2.42 8.97 -10.46
CA TYR A 305 2.77 7.57 -10.70
C TYR A 305 4.29 7.37 -10.69
N ASN A 306 5.03 8.10 -11.52
CA ASN A 306 6.47 7.95 -11.68
C ASN A 306 7.25 8.32 -10.40
N ARG A 307 6.76 9.27 -9.61
CA ARG A 307 7.47 9.74 -8.40
C ARG A 307 7.17 8.95 -7.15
N THR A 308 5.98 8.37 -7.05
CA THR A 308 5.51 7.75 -5.80
C THR A 308 5.13 6.28 -6.00
N ILE A 309 4.30 5.98 -6.98
CA ILE A 309 3.75 4.64 -7.14
C ILE A 309 4.79 3.67 -7.70
N GLU A 310 5.48 4.05 -8.78
CA GLU A 310 6.47 3.21 -9.43
C GLU A 310 7.63 2.82 -8.50
N PRO A 311 8.26 3.72 -7.72
CA PRO A 311 9.30 3.34 -6.78
C PRO A 311 8.83 2.33 -5.72
N ILE A 312 7.60 2.45 -5.24
CA ILE A 312 7.02 1.52 -4.27
C ILE A 312 6.83 0.14 -4.89
N ILE A 313 6.23 0.07 -6.08
CA ILE A 313 6.00 -1.20 -6.78
C ILE A 313 7.33 -1.84 -7.18
N ALA A 314 8.29 -1.06 -7.64
CA ALA A 314 9.62 -1.55 -7.97
C ALA A 314 10.32 -2.18 -6.74
N ALA A 315 10.27 -1.53 -5.58
CA ALA A 315 10.84 -2.08 -4.34
C ALA A 315 10.18 -3.41 -3.95
N ILE A 316 8.85 -3.53 -4.09
CA ILE A 316 8.12 -4.77 -3.85
C ILE A 316 8.59 -5.85 -4.83
N VAL A 317 8.58 -5.58 -6.12
CA VAL A 317 8.92 -6.53 -7.18
C VAL A 317 10.36 -6.99 -7.08
N ASP A 318 11.31 -6.09 -6.81
CA ASP A 318 12.73 -6.43 -6.69
C ASP A 318 13.00 -7.34 -5.51
N GLU A 319 12.34 -7.10 -4.38
CA GLU A 319 12.51 -7.97 -3.21
C GLU A 319 11.83 -9.34 -3.41
N LEU A 320 10.65 -9.40 -4.05
CA LEU A 320 10.03 -10.65 -4.44
C LEU A 320 10.92 -11.45 -5.41
N LYS A 321 11.52 -10.81 -6.42
CA LYS A 321 12.50 -11.44 -7.33
C LYS A 321 13.70 -11.99 -6.56
N ARG A 322 14.24 -11.19 -5.64
CA ARG A 322 15.43 -11.55 -4.85
C ARG A 322 15.20 -12.77 -3.99
N LYS A 323 14.01 -12.89 -3.39
CA LYS A 323 13.71 -13.90 -2.37
C LYS A 323 12.96 -15.12 -2.90
N PHE A 324 11.97 -14.93 -3.74
CA PHE A 324 11.07 -16.02 -4.14
C PHE A 324 11.42 -16.64 -5.50
N LEU A 325 12.39 -16.08 -6.23
CA LEU A 325 12.94 -16.71 -7.43
C LEU A 325 14.31 -17.32 -7.13
N THR A 326 14.40 -18.65 -7.23
CA THR A 326 15.66 -19.38 -7.06
C THR A 326 16.66 -19.04 -8.16
N LYS A 327 17.93 -19.40 -7.96
CA LYS A 327 18.96 -19.25 -9.01
C LYS A 327 18.60 -20.02 -10.26
N THR A 328 18.03 -21.23 -10.11
CA THR A 328 17.57 -22.07 -11.21
C THR A 328 16.41 -21.41 -11.97
N ALA A 329 15.41 -20.88 -11.28
CA ALA A 329 14.30 -20.18 -11.91
C ALA A 329 14.80 -18.96 -12.73
N ARG A 330 15.72 -18.19 -12.17
CA ARG A 330 16.33 -17.05 -12.88
C ARG A 330 17.15 -17.48 -14.09
N SER A 331 17.89 -18.60 -14.02
CA SER A 331 18.60 -19.13 -15.20
C SER A 331 17.66 -19.64 -16.28
N GLN A 332 16.43 -20.02 -15.92
CA GLN A 332 15.34 -20.37 -16.83
C GLN A 332 14.55 -19.14 -17.32
N LYS A 333 15.12 -17.94 -17.17
CA LYS A 333 14.51 -16.67 -17.59
C LYS A 333 13.19 -16.34 -16.87
N GLN A 334 12.94 -16.92 -15.70
CA GLN A 334 11.79 -16.53 -14.89
C GLN A 334 12.06 -15.18 -14.19
N SER A 335 11.05 -14.33 -14.15
CA SER A 335 11.10 -13.00 -13.54
C SER A 335 9.75 -12.61 -12.94
N ILE A 336 9.73 -11.57 -12.15
CA ILE A 336 8.49 -10.93 -11.70
C ILE A 336 8.45 -9.54 -12.31
N LEU A 337 7.39 -9.21 -13.03
CA LEU A 337 7.18 -7.92 -13.64
C LEU A 337 5.88 -7.32 -13.13
N PHE A 338 5.79 -6.01 -13.17
CA PHE A 338 4.53 -5.31 -12.98
C PHE A 338 4.07 -4.68 -14.29
N PHE A 339 2.76 -4.70 -14.50
CA PHE A 339 2.13 -4.19 -15.70
C PHE A 339 1.17 -3.06 -15.34
N ARG A 340 1.42 -1.91 -15.93
CA ARG A 340 0.49 -0.80 -15.91
C ARG A 340 -0.43 -0.92 -17.12
N ASP A 341 -1.73 -0.78 -16.91
CA ASP A 341 -2.65 -0.62 -18.01
C ASP A 341 -2.55 0.81 -18.56
N PRO A 342 -1.95 1.00 -19.76
CA PRO A 342 -1.77 2.33 -20.33
C PRO A 342 -3.09 2.99 -20.74
N PHE A 343 -4.16 2.22 -20.93
CA PHE A 343 -5.45 2.70 -21.39
C PHE A 343 -6.38 3.12 -20.26
N LYS A 344 -6.07 2.77 -19.01
CA LYS A 344 -6.92 3.05 -17.84
C LYS A 344 -7.18 4.55 -17.61
N LEU A 345 -6.27 5.41 -18.04
CA LEU A 345 -6.35 6.87 -17.88
C LEU A 345 -6.70 7.59 -19.18
N VAL A 346 -6.88 6.86 -20.30
CA VAL A 346 -7.15 7.46 -21.59
C VAL A 346 -8.64 7.75 -21.70
N PRO A 347 -9.04 8.99 -22.05
CA PRO A 347 -10.42 9.31 -22.35
C PRO A 347 -10.94 8.44 -23.48
N VAL A 348 -12.20 8.01 -23.40
CA VAL A 348 -12.82 7.13 -24.43
C VAL A 348 -12.77 7.77 -25.81
N ALA A 349 -12.83 9.10 -25.88
CA ALA A 349 -12.73 9.83 -27.16
C ALA A 349 -11.36 9.64 -27.84
N ASP A 350 -10.28 9.56 -27.06
CA ASP A 350 -8.91 9.42 -27.57
C ASP A 350 -8.57 7.96 -27.85
N LEU A 351 -9.31 7.03 -27.27
CA LEU A 351 -9.11 5.59 -27.42
C LEU A 351 -9.22 5.17 -28.91
N SER A 352 -10.16 5.76 -29.67
CA SER A 352 -10.35 5.48 -31.07
C SER A 352 -9.16 5.91 -31.92
N GLU A 353 -8.56 7.07 -31.61
CA GLU A 353 -7.35 7.56 -32.29
C GLU A 353 -6.11 6.71 -31.98
N ILE A 354 -5.97 6.31 -30.73
CA ILE A 354 -4.88 5.41 -30.30
C ILE A 354 -5.02 4.04 -30.95
N ALA A 355 -6.23 3.48 -30.95
CA ALA A 355 -6.53 2.20 -31.58
C ALA A 355 -6.21 2.22 -33.10
N ASP A 356 -6.62 3.28 -33.81
CA ASP A 356 -6.29 3.45 -35.22
C ASP A 356 -4.77 3.52 -35.45
N LYS A 357 -4.04 4.32 -34.65
CA LYS A 357 -2.58 4.44 -34.74
C LYS A 357 -1.87 3.11 -34.45
N PHE A 358 -2.32 2.36 -33.45
CA PHE A 358 -1.69 1.09 -33.05
C PHE A 358 -1.95 -0.01 -34.08
N THR A 359 -3.15 -0.07 -34.64
CA THR A 359 -3.47 -1.01 -35.74
C THR A 359 -2.70 -0.66 -37.02
N ARG A 360 -2.65 0.63 -37.39
CA ARG A 360 -1.89 1.08 -38.58
C ARG A 360 -0.40 0.81 -38.52
N ASN A 361 0.18 0.92 -37.32
CA ASN A 361 1.61 0.69 -37.11
C ASN A 361 1.95 -0.76 -36.77
N GLU A 362 0.98 -1.67 -36.88
CA GLU A 362 1.16 -3.11 -36.60
C GLU A 362 1.67 -3.39 -35.18
N ILE A 363 1.26 -2.53 -34.22
CA ILE A 363 1.64 -2.66 -32.80
C ILE A 363 0.66 -3.59 -32.07
N MET A 364 -0.64 -3.52 -32.41
CA MET A 364 -1.71 -4.29 -31.79
C MET A 364 -2.66 -4.84 -32.84
N THR A 365 -3.17 -6.05 -32.55
CA THR A 365 -4.22 -6.69 -33.36
C THR A 365 -5.61 -6.12 -33.02
N SER A 366 -6.57 -6.34 -33.90
CA SER A 366 -7.95 -5.92 -33.67
C SER A 366 -8.57 -6.61 -32.44
N ASN A 367 -8.22 -7.87 -32.16
CA ASN A 367 -8.71 -8.61 -31.02
C ASN A 367 -8.12 -8.12 -29.70
N GLU A 368 -6.83 -7.75 -29.67
CA GLU A 368 -6.22 -7.12 -28.49
C GLU A 368 -6.89 -5.78 -28.14
N ILE A 369 -7.18 -4.94 -29.15
CA ILE A 369 -7.93 -3.71 -28.93
C ILE A 369 -9.34 -3.98 -28.41
N ARG A 370 -10.06 -4.95 -29.00
CA ARG A 370 -11.40 -5.36 -28.52
C ARG A 370 -11.36 -5.81 -27.07
N GLN A 371 -10.32 -6.56 -26.66
CA GLN A 371 -10.13 -7.01 -25.29
C GLN A 371 -9.92 -5.84 -24.34
N ILE A 372 -9.13 -4.83 -24.72
CA ILE A 372 -8.88 -3.64 -23.89
C ILE A 372 -10.16 -2.86 -23.60
N ILE A 373 -11.03 -2.72 -24.61
CA ILE A 373 -12.33 -2.04 -24.44
C ILE A 373 -13.43 -2.94 -23.89
N GLY A 374 -13.11 -4.17 -23.49
CA GLY A 374 -14.03 -5.11 -22.87
C GLY A 374 -15.00 -5.79 -23.85
N MET A 375 -14.69 -5.84 -25.14
CA MET A 375 -15.48 -6.54 -26.14
C MET A 375 -14.98 -7.96 -26.37
N LYS A 376 -15.90 -8.89 -26.67
CA LYS A 376 -15.55 -10.27 -27.05
C LYS A 376 -14.63 -10.24 -28.29
N PRO A 377 -13.54 -11.06 -28.32
CA PRO A 377 -12.73 -11.25 -29.54
C PRO A 377 -13.60 -11.66 -30.73
N SER A 378 -13.21 -11.24 -31.92
CA SER A 378 -13.83 -11.68 -33.17
C SER A 378 -13.35 -13.12 -33.49
N ASP A 379 -14.27 -13.93 -33.99
CA ASP A 379 -13.94 -15.30 -34.44
C ASP A 379 -13.23 -15.31 -35.84
N ASP A 380 -13.02 -14.13 -36.46
CA ASP A 380 -12.30 -14.03 -37.73
C ASP A 380 -10.77 -14.13 -37.50
N PRO A 381 -10.09 -15.12 -38.10
CA PRO A 381 -8.63 -15.27 -37.94
C PRO A 381 -7.82 -14.02 -38.30
N LYS A 382 -8.34 -13.18 -39.20
CA LYS A 382 -7.69 -11.93 -39.58
C LYS A 382 -7.66 -10.88 -38.48
N ALA A 383 -8.50 -11.03 -37.47
CA ALA A 383 -8.53 -10.12 -36.32
C ALA A 383 -7.35 -10.31 -35.37
N ASP A 384 -6.63 -11.43 -35.46
CA ASP A 384 -5.42 -11.74 -34.70
C ASP A 384 -4.13 -11.51 -35.51
N GLU A 385 -4.24 -11.03 -36.74
CA GLU A 385 -3.09 -10.70 -37.56
C GLU A 385 -2.68 -9.23 -37.39
N LEU A 386 -1.37 -8.99 -37.24
CA LEU A 386 -0.82 -7.65 -37.29
C LEU A 386 -0.80 -7.19 -38.76
N LYS A 387 -1.79 -6.41 -39.16
CA LYS A 387 -1.91 -5.89 -40.55
C LYS A 387 -2.34 -4.44 -40.55
N ASN A 388 -1.68 -3.68 -41.40
CA ASN A 388 -2.11 -2.34 -41.76
C ASN A 388 -3.29 -2.41 -42.73
N SER A 389 -4.49 -2.24 -42.24
CA SER A 389 -5.73 -2.31 -43.03
C SER A 389 -5.82 -1.23 -44.14
N ASN A 390 -4.92 -0.25 -44.14
CA ASN A 390 -4.84 0.80 -45.16
C ASN A 390 -3.88 0.47 -46.30
N ILE A 391 -3.10 -0.59 -46.18
CA ILE A 391 -2.28 -1.09 -47.30
C ILE A 391 -3.12 -2.12 -48.03
N SER A 392 -3.71 -1.74 -49.19
CA SER A 392 -4.38 -2.67 -50.08
C SER A 392 -3.40 -3.78 -50.43
N GLU A 393 -3.74 -5.03 -50.20
CA GLU A 393 -3.02 -6.17 -50.75
C GLU A 393 -3.00 -5.99 -52.26
N ALA A 394 -1.82 -5.71 -52.83
CA ALA A 394 -1.63 -5.85 -54.26
C ALA A 394 -1.95 -7.30 -54.59
N LYS A 395 -3.10 -7.54 -55.24
CA LYS A 395 -3.46 -8.85 -55.74
C LYS A 395 -2.29 -9.36 -56.60
N SER A 396 -1.56 -10.32 -56.11
CA SER A 396 -0.66 -11.13 -56.91
C SER A 396 -1.54 -11.92 -57.88
N GLU A 397 -1.69 -11.39 -59.07
CA GLU A 397 -2.27 -12.17 -60.20
C GLU A 397 -1.37 -13.39 -60.42
N PRO A 398 -1.95 -14.61 -60.52
CA PRO A 398 -1.15 -15.77 -60.91
C PRO A 398 -0.70 -15.57 -62.35
N SER A 399 0.60 -15.49 -62.55
CA SER A 399 1.21 -15.49 -63.90
C SER A 399 0.94 -16.83 -64.57
N ASN A 400 -0.19 -16.95 -65.27
CA ASN A 400 -0.46 -18.00 -66.23
C ASN A 400 0.12 -17.57 -67.60
N GLY A 401 1.36 -17.89 -67.80
CA GLY A 401 2.05 -17.68 -69.09
C GLY A 401 2.70 -18.95 -69.56
N SER A 402 1.91 -19.95 -69.96
CA SER A 402 2.42 -21.03 -70.81
C SER A 402 2.56 -20.55 -72.22
N TYR A 403 3.72 -20.19 -72.63
CA TYR A 403 4.02 -20.05 -74.04
C TYR A 403 4.25 -21.43 -74.63
N ASP A 404 3.28 -21.87 -75.45
CA ASP A 404 3.36 -23.05 -76.34
C ASP A 404 4.13 -22.66 -77.61
N VAL A 405 5.35 -23.16 -77.71
CA VAL A 405 6.14 -22.99 -78.95
C VAL A 405 5.78 -24.12 -79.92
N ARG A 406 4.85 -23.87 -80.82
CA ARG A 406 4.64 -24.75 -81.96
C ARG A 406 5.54 -24.29 -83.12
N THR A 407 6.46 -25.15 -83.38
CA THR A 407 7.24 -25.25 -84.65
C THR A 407 6.33 -25.19 -85.85
N GLN A 408 6.63 -24.32 -86.82
CA GLN A 408 6.35 -24.60 -88.24
C GLN A 408 7.57 -24.35 -89.10
N ARG A 409 8.00 -25.45 -89.71
CA ARG A 409 8.84 -25.47 -90.90
C ARG A 409 7.98 -25.05 -92.08
N LYS A 410 8.46 -24.10 -92.91
CA LYS A 410 8.77 -24.21 -94.35
C LYS A 410 9.47 -22.95 -94.78
#